data_3a3853ed8400c71eabfb81ac24958870
#
_entry.id   3a3853ed8400c71eabfb81ac24958870
#
_cell.length_a   1.000
_cell.length_b   1.000
_cell.length_c   1.000
_cell.angle_alpha   90.00
_cell.angle_beta   90.00
_cell.angle_gamma   90.00
#
_symmetry.space_group_name_H-M   'P 1'
#
loop_
_entity.id
_entity.type
_entity.pdbx_description
1 polymer ?
#
loop_
_entity_poly.entity_id
_entity_poly.type
_entity_poly.pdbx_seq_one_letter_code
_entity_poly.pdbx_strand_id
1 'polypeptide(L)'
;PRGAGVGVPLKAQPAALPLGHAEVLREGSNLMIWALGNMVQDALKLAARLAAEENLSVGVVNARFVKPLDRALLLSHAACTPLLVTMEDHVLAGGFGSAVIEALQEAECPAAVERIGWPDKFVEHGTSTEVLRAAYGLSPDDIHRRVLARWRNLRAESVPAAT
;
A
#
# COMPACT_ATOMS: atom_id res chain seq x y z
N PRO A 1 7.65 20.27 -0.19
CA PRO A 1 6.63 20.14 -1.22
C PRO A 1 6.45 21.48 -1.92
N ARG A 2 6.26 21.46 -3.23
CA ARG A 2 5.96 22.65 -4.03
C ARG A 2 4.46 22.66 -4.32
N GLY A 3 3.81 23.80 -4.07
CA GLY A 3 2.39 23.99 -4.30
C GLY A 3 1.55 23.83 -3.03
N ALA A 4 0.28 24.22 -3.15
CA ALA A 4 -0.71 24.03 -2.09
C ALA A 4 -1.11 22.54 -2.08
N GLY A 5 -0.66 21.83 -1.09
CA GLY A 5 -1.14 20.45 -0.85
C GLY A 5 -2.61 20.50 -0.43
N VAL A 6 -3.40 19.53 -0.89
CA VAL A 6 -4.71 19.28 -0.29
C VAL A 6 -4.44 18.62 1.07
N GLY A 7 -4.46 19.41 2.13
CA GLY A 7 -4.24 18.92 3.48
C GLY A 7 -5.42 18.08 3.97
N VAL A 8 -5.15 17.20 4.90
CA VAL A 8 -6.19 16.61 5.74
C VAL A 8 -6.49 17.57 6.89
N PRO A 9 -7.69 17.50 7.51
CA PRO A 9 -7.99 18.30 8.69
C PRO A 9 -6.94 18.08 9.77
N LEU A 10 -6.37 19.17 10.29
CA LEU A 10 -5.40 19.09 11.38
C LEU A 10 -6.10 18.72 12.67
N LYS A 11 -5.46 17.89 13.47
CA LYS A 11 -5.91 17.60 14.84
C LYS A 11 -5.80 18.90 15.66
N ALA A 12 -6.81 19.18 16.49
CA ALA A 12 -6.83 20.37 17.36
C ALA A 12 -5.63 20.37 18.33
N GLN A 13 -5.14 19.21 18.73
CA GLN A 13 -3.95 19.04 19.54
C GLN A 13 -3.03 18.01 18.86
N PRO A 14 -2.01 18.45 18.12
CA PRO A 14 -1.04 17.55 17.52
C PRO A 14 -0.15 16.92 18.60
N ALA A 15 -0.03 15.59 18.57
CA ALA A 15 0.92 14.87 19.41
C ALA A 15 2.23 14.61 18.64
N ALA A 16 3.33 14.53 19.37
CA ALA A 16 4.60 14.08 18.81
C ALA A 16 4.46 12.64 18.28
N LEU A 17 4.96 12.40 17.06
CA LEU A 17 4.95 11.07 16.49
C LEU A 17 6.19 10.30 16.96
N PRO A 18 6.04 9.08 17.49
CA PRO A 18 7.19 8.23 17.79
C PRO A 18 7.91 7.89 16.48
N LEU A 19 9.23 8.11 16.47
CA LEU A 19 10.04 7.82 15.28
C LEU A 19 10.01 6.31 14.96
N GLY A 20 9.80 5.98 13.69
CA GLY A 20 9.78 4.60 13.21
C GLY A 20 8.51 3.82 13.55
N HIS A 21 7.47 4.47 14.03
CA HIS A 21 6.17 3.83 14.29
C HIS A 21 5.15 4.19 13.22
N ALA A 22 4.57 3.17 12.62
CA ALA A 22 3.44 3.28 11.71
C ALA A 22 2.12 3.46 12.49
N GLU A 23 1.04 3.76 11.78
CA GLU A 23 -0.30 3.93 12.36
C GLU A 23 -1.30 3.04 11.63
N VAL A 24 -1.94 2.12 12.34
CA VAL A 24 -3.06 1.35 11.80
C VAL A 24 -4.27 2.26 11.75
N LEU A 25 -4.75 2.54 10.54
CA LEU A 25 -5.93 3.37 10.28
C LEU A 25 -7.20 2.55 10.14
N ARG A 26 -7.05 1.30 9.73
CA ARG A 26 -8.14 0.33 9.56
C ARG A 26 -7.58 -1.07 9.72
N GLU A 27 -8.26 -1.90 10.49
CA GLU A 27 -7.96 -3.32 10.60
C GLU A 27 -8.49 -4.10 9.40
N GLY A 28 -7.83 -5.23 9.09
CA GLY A 28 -8.25 -6.12 8.01
C GLY A 28 -7.56 -7.49 8.11
N SER A 29 -8.22 -8.52 7.59
CA SER A 29 -7.72 -9.90 7.66
C SER A 29 -7.46 -10.55 6.29
N ASN A 30 -8.04 -10.03 5.20
CA ASN A 30 -7.77 -10.55 3.87
C ASN A 30 -6.51 -9.98 3.26
N LEU A 31 -6.33 -8.67 3.36
CA LEU A 31 -5.11 -8.00 2.92
C LEU A 31 -4.84 -6.73 3.74
N MET A 32 -3.56 -6.33 3.82
CA MET A 32 -3.13 -5.11 4.48
C MET A 32 -2.46 -4.18 3.47
N ILE A 33 -2.95 -2.94 3.39
CA ILE A 33 -2.35 -1.90 2.56
C ILE A 33 -1.45 -1.03 3.43
N TRP A 34 -0.16 -1.05 3.15
CA TRP A 34 0.84 -0.17 3.73
C TRP A 34 1.06 1.01 2.78
N ALA A 35 0.58 2.17 3.15
CA ALA A 35 0.65 3.36 2.31
C ALA A 35 1.57 4.42 2.90
N LEU A 36 2.26 5.14 2.02
CA LEU A 36 3.20 6.20 2.38
C LEU A 36 2.72 7.56 1.86
N GLY A 37 2.73 8.57 2.73
CA GLY A 37 2.48 9.97 2.38
C GLY A 37 1.08 10.21 1.80
N ASN A 38 1.02 10.84 0.62
CA ASN A 38 -0.23 11.18 -0.05
C ASN A 38 -1.06 9.96 -0.49
N MET A 39 -0.43 8.79 -0.64
CA MET A 39 -1.13 7.57 -1.02
C MET A 39 -2.01 6.98 0.09
N VAL A 40 -1.92 7.48 1.32
CA VAL A 40 -2.76 7.01 2.44
C VAL A 40 -4.24 7.23 2.18
N GLN A 41 -4.62 8.38 1.60
CA GLN A 41 -6.02 8.66 1.30
C GLN A 41 -6.56 7.76 0.18
N ASP A 42 -5.74 7.47 -0.82
CA ASP A 42 -6.10 6.57 -1.91
C ASP A 42 -6.20 5.11 -1.41
N ALA A 43 -5.35 4.71 -0.47
CA ALA A 43 -5.42 3.42 0.20
C ALA A 43 -6.73 3.24 0.99
N LEU A 44 -7.18 4.26 1.72
CA LEU A 44 -8.45 4.23 2.45
C LEU A 44 -9.65 4.11 1.50
N LYS A 45 -9.64 4.83 0.37
CA LYS A 45 -10.68 4.72 -0.67
C LYS A 45 -10.69 3.33 -1.30
N LEU A 46 -9.51 2.80 -1.63
CA LEU A 46 -9.36 1.45 -2.19
C LEU A 46 -9.88 0.39 -1.21
N ALA A 47 -9.53 0.49 0.07
CA ALA A 47 -9.99 -0.43 1.09
C ALA A 47 -11.53 -0.40 1.26
N ALA A 48 -12.13 0.79 1.25
CA ALA A 48 -13.57 0.94 1.31
C ALA A 48 -14.27 0.31 0.09
N ARG A 49 -13.71 0.52 -1.11
CA ARG A 49 -14.23 -0.03 -2.35
C ARG A 49 -14.14 -1.56 -2.40
N LEU A 50 -12.98 -2.14 -2.07
CA LEU A 50 -12.80 -3.59 -2.01
C LEU A 50 -13.72 -4.25 -0.97
N ALA A 51 -13.98 -3.58 0.15
CA ALA A 51 -14.94 -4.08 1.13
C ALA A 51 -16.38 -4.05 0.61
N ALA A 52 -16.78 -2.99 -0.08
CA ALA A 52 -18.14 -2.82 -0.58
C ALA A 52 -18.44 -3.72 -1.81
N GLU A 53 -17.51 -3.82 -2.75
CA GLU A 53 -17.72 -4.51 -4.03
C GLU A 53 -17.37 -6.01 -3.95
N GLU A 54 -16.37 -6.39 -3.13
CA GLU A 54 -15.82 -7.75 -3.11
C GLU A 54 -15.96 -8.44 -1.73
N ASN A 55 -16.58 -7.77 -0.76
CA ASN A 55 -16.72 -8.26 0.61
C ASN A 55 -15.40 -8.66 1.28
N LEU A 56 -14.32 -7.91 0.99
CA LEU A 56 -12.99 -8.15 1.54
C LEU A 56 -12.76 -7.34 2.82
N SER A 57 -12.17 -7.99 3.82
CA SER A 57 -11.65 -7.34 5.02
C SER A 57 -10.27 -6.77 4.74
N VAL A 58 -10.21 -5.47 4.45
CA VAL A 58 -9.00 -4.77 4.02
C VAL A 58 -8.51 -3.83 5.10
N GLY A 59 -7.30 -4.04 5.58
CA GLY A 59 -6.65 -3.14 6.52
C GLY A 59 -5.84 -2.04 5.82
N VAL A 60 -5.63 -0.92 6.51
CA VAL A 60 -4.82 0.20 6.01
C VAL A 60 -3.88 0.69 7.10
N VAL A 61 -2.62 0.81 6.75
CA VAL A 61 -1.54 1.34 7.60
C VAL A 61 -0.94 2.57 6.95
N ASN A 62 -0.86 3.66 7.70
CA ASN A 62 -0.01 4.78 7.37
C ASN A 62 1.41 4.46 7.83
N ALA A 63 2.29 4.15 6.91
CA ALA A 63 3.67 3.76 7.20
C ALA A 63 4.47 4.89 7.88
N ARG A 64 4.13 6.16 7.61
CA ARG A 64 4.76 7.39 8.11
C ARG A 64 6.24 7.51 7.76
N PHE A 65 7.02 6.44 7.97
CA PHE A 65 8.48 6.41 7.80
C PHE A 65 8.91 5.29 6.87
N VAL A 66 9.81 5.61 5.95
CA VAL A 66 10.54 4.60 5.18
C VAL A 66 11.72 4.10 5.99
N LYS A 67 12.36 5.04 6.72
CA LYS A 67 13.53 4.77 7.56
C LYS A 67 13.51 5.63 8.82
N PRO A 68 13.47 5.01 9.99
CA PRO A 68 13.31 3.57 10.20
C PRO A 68 11.89 3.07 9.86
N LEU A 69 11.80 1.89 9.28
CA LEU A 69 10.54 1.20 9.01
C LEU A 69 10.03 0.54 10.30
N ASP A 70 8.72 0.54 10.54
CA ASP A 70 8.10 -0.23 11.63
C ASP A 70 8.08 -1.72 11.29
N ARG A 71 9.23 -2.36 11.46
CA ARG A 71 9.43 -3.77 11.12
C ARG A 71 8.57 -4.71 11.97
N ALA A 72 8.40 -4.37 13.25
CA ALA A 72 7.64 -5.22 14.17
C ALA A 72 6.17 -5.31 13.72
N LEU A 73 5.56 -4.18 13.43
CA LEU A 73 4.19 -4.13 12.93
C LEU A 73 4.08 -4.77 11.53
N LEU A 74 5.04 -4.52 10.64
CA LEU A 74 5.06 -5.11 9.30
C LEU A 74 5.07 -6.64 9.36
N LEU A 75 5.96 -7.23 10.16
CA LEU A 75 6.08 -8.68 10.29
C LEU A 75 4.85 -9.30 10.95
N SER A 76 4.22 -8.62 11.92
CA SER A 76 2.97 -9.08 12.51
C SER A 76 1.84 -9.16 11.47
N HIS A 77 1.72 -8.17 10.59
CA HIS A 77 0.75 -8.20 9.50
C HIS A 77 1.10 -9.26 8.45
N ALA A 78 2.37 -9.40 8.10
CA ALA A 78 2.83 -10.40 7.15
C ALA A 78 2.54 -11.84 7.61
N ALA A 79 2.58 -12.09 8.92
CA ALA A 79 2.26 -13.40 9.51
C ALA A 79 0.76 -13.70 9.53
N CYS A 80 -0.10 -12.67 9.52
CA CYS A 80 -1.54 -12.82 9.73
C CYS A 80 -2.39 -12.60 8.46
N THR A 81 -1.82 -12.00 7.41
CA THR A 81 -2.57 -11.65 6.20
C THR A 81 -1.94 -12.26 4.94
N PRO A 82 -2.76 -12.87 4.07
CA PRO A 82 -2.25 -13.52 2.85
C PRO A 82 -1.59 -12.57 1.84
N LEU A 83 -1.96 -11.28 1.86
CA LEU A 83 -1.44 -10.30 0.90
C LEU A 83 -1.11 -8.97 1.60
N LEU A 84 0.11 -8.52 1.43
CA LEU A 84 0.50 -7.13 1.69
C LEU A 84 0.46 -6.33 0.38
N VAL A 85 -0.04 -5.10 0.45
CA VAL A 85 -0.01 -4.15 -0.66
C VAL A 85 0.78 -2.93 -0.22
N THR A 86 1.82 -2.53 -0.94
CA THR A 86 2.50 -1.25 -0.67
C THR A 86 2.03 -0.19 -1.65
N MET A 87 1.77 1.02 -1.17
CA MET A 87 1.35 2.16 -2.01
C MET A 87 2.25 3.36 -1.75
N GLU A 88 2.92 3.82 -2.80
CA GLU A 88 3.87 4.95 -2.77
C GLU A 88 3.73 5.85 -3.99
N ASP A 89 3.93 7.14 -3.82
CA ASP A 89 3.99 8.10 -4.94
C ASP A 89 5.45 8.33 -5.33
N HIS A 90 6.15 7.25 -5.57
CA HIS A 90 7.57 7.16 -5.90
C HIS A 90 7.81 6.02 -6.90
N VAL A 91 8.99 5.99 -7.51
CA VAL A 91 9.43 4.88 -8.35
C VAL A 91 9.57 3.60 -7.52
N LEU A 92 9.10 2.47 -8.07
CA LEU A 92 9.11 1.18 -7.36
C LEU A 92 10.52 0.67 -7.07
N ALA A 93 11.47 0.90 -8.00
CA ALA A 93 12.86 0.50 -7.80
C ALA A 93 13.52 1.35 -6.70
N GLY A 94 13.97 0.73 -5.62
CA GLY A 94 14.57 1.42 -4.47
C GLY A 94 13.59 2.27 -3.65
N GLY A 95 12.27 2.18 -3.90
CA GLY A 95 11.24 2.90 -3.17
C GLY A 95 10.81 2.22 -1.86
N PHE A 96 9.69 2.70 -1.30
CA PHE A 96 9.12 2.17 -0.06
C PHE A 96 8.78 0.67 -0.15
N GLY A 97 8.18 0.24 -1.27
CA GLY A 97 7.87 -1.17 -1.48
C GLY A 97 9.12 -2.05 -1.56
N SER A 98 10.25 -1.52 -2.03
CA SER A 98 11.55 -2.23 -1.97
C SER A 98 12.02 -2.41 -0.53
N ALA A 99 11.96 -1.35 0.29
CA ALA A 99 12.32 -1.43 1.72
C ALA A 99 11.45 -2.44 2.49
N VAL A 100 10.16 -2.54 2.15
CA VAL A 100 9.25 -3.56 2.72
C VAL A 100 9.71 -4.97 2.32
N ILE A 101 10.00 -5.23 1.04
CA ILE A 101 10.46 -6.54 0.58
C ILE A 101 11.80 -6.92 1.23
N GLU A 102 12.75 -5.98 1.32
CA GLU A 102 14.02 -6.19 1.99
C GLU A 102 13.82 -6.59 3.45
N ALA A 103 12.95 -5.87 4.19
CA ALA A 103 12.65 -6.18 5.58
C ALA A 103 12.00 -7.57 5.78
N LEU A 104 11.12 -7.98 4.86
CA LEU A 104 10.51 -9.31 4.87
C LEU A 104 11.54 -10.40 4.56
N GLN A 105 12.40 -10.15 3.58
CA GLN A 105 13.46 -11.09 3.19
C GLN A 105 14.49 -11.28 4.31
N GLU A 106 14.94 -10.22 4.97
CA GLU A 106 15.84 -10.28 6.12
C GLU A 106 15.24 -11.05 7.31
N ALA A 107 13.91 -11.05 7.43
CA ALA A 107 13.19 -11.79 8.47
C ALA A 107 12.76 -13.19 8.02
N GLU A 108 13.19 -13.65 6.85
CA GLU A 108 12.79 -14.92 6.24
C GLU A 108 11.27 -15.13 6.19
N CYS A 109 10.50 -14.03 6.00
CA CYS A 109 9.05 -14.02 5.99
C CYS A 109 8.51 -14.15 4.55
N PRO A 110 7.89 -15.28 4.17
CA PRO A 110 7.45 -15.54 2.79
C PRO A 110 6.11 -14.87 2.45
N ALA A 111 5.91 -13.61 2.80
CA ALA A 111 4.67 -12.91 2.53
C ALA A 111 4.55 -12.51 1.05
N ALA A 112 3.36 -12.66 0.49
CA ALA A 112 3.05 -12.12 -0.83
C ALA A 112 2.92 -10.60 -0.75
N VAL A 113 3.59 -9.91 -1.68
CA VAL A 113 3.56 -8.44 -1.75
C VAL A 113 3.13 -8.01 -3.15
N GLU A 114 2.17 -7.09 -3.24
CA GLU A 114 1.83 -6.32 -4.43
C GLU A 114 2.29 -4.87 -4.23
N ARG A 115 3.07 -4.35 -5.17
CA ARG A 115 3.62 -2.99 -5.06
C ARG A 115 2.93 -2.03 -6.03
N ILE A 116 2.38 -0.95 -5.52
CA ILE A 116 1.75 0.13 -6.28
C ILE A 116 2.62 1.37 -6.20
N GLY A 117 3.12 1.81 -7.34
CA GLY A 117 4.00 2.97 -7.48
C GLY A 117 4.40 3.17 -8.94
N TRP A 118 5.18 4.20 -9.20
CA TRP A 118 5.61 4.57 -10.54
C TRP A 118 6.64 3.58 -11.11
N PRO A 119 6.62 3.33 -12.44
CA PRO A 119 7.65 2.53 -13.08
C PRO A 119 9.00 3.25 -13.05
N ASP A 120 10.10 2.49 -13.17
CA ASP A 120 11.46 3.03 -13.24
C ASP A 120 11.74 3.62 -14.63
N LYS A 121 11.16 4.79 -14.87
CA LYS A 121 11.38 5.59 -16.08
C LYS A 121 11.03 7.06 -15.84
N PHE A 122 11.57 7.95 -16.66
CA PHE A 122 11.18 9.34 -16.64
C PHE A 122 9.72 9.50 -17.10
N VAL A 123 8.92 10.13 -16.27
CA VAL A 123 7.52 10.46 -16.55
C VAL A 123 7.47 11.80 -17.26
N GLU A 124 6.75 11.88 -18.37
CA GLU A 124 6.58 13.10 -19.14
C GLU A 124 5.89 14.19 -18.31
N HIS A 125 6.24 15.46 -18.62
CA HIS A 125 5.65 16.63 -17.97
C HIS A 125 4.53 17.24 -18.82
N GLY A 126 3.75 18.14 -18.24
CA GLY A 126 2.82 19.01 -18.96
C GLY A 126 1.35 18.67 -18.85
N THR A 127 0.99 17.75 -17.94
CA THR A 127 -0.43 17.43 -17.67
C THR A 127 -0.70 17.23 -16.18
N SER A 128 -1.95 16.96 -15.81
CA SER A 128 -2.31 16.73 -14.40
C SER A 128 -1.79 15.38 -13.89
N THR A 129 -1.63 15.29 -12.57
CA THR A 129 -1.20 14.05 -11.91
C THR A 129 -2.15 12.90 -12.19
N GLU A 130 -3.46 13.16 -12.30
CA GLU A 130 -4.48 12.16 -12.58
C GLU A 130 -4.31 11.56 -13.98
N VAL A 131 -4.05 12.40 -14.99
CA VAL A 131 -3.79 11.95 -16.36
C VAL A 131 -2.52 11.11 -16.43
N LEU A 132 -1.47 11.56 -15.75
CA LEU A 132 -0.21 10.80 -15.68
C LEU A 132 -0.43 9.45 -14.98
N ARG A 133 -1.09 9.43 -13.83
CA ARG A 133 -1.40 8.17 -13.11
C ARG A 133 -2.20 7.22 -13.99
N ALA A 134 -3.20 7.70 -14.72
CA ALA A 134 -3.96 6.85 -15.64
C ALA A 134 -3.10 6.28 -16.77
N ALA A 135 -2.22 7.09 -17.36
CA ALA A 135 -1.30 6.64 -18.42
C ALA A 135 -0.30 5.55 -17.96
N TYR A 136 -0.03 5.48 -16.65
CA TYR A 136 0.91 4.51 -16.07
C TYR A 136 0.23 3.39 -15.25
N GLY A 137 -1.09 3.23 -15.39
CA GLY A 137 -1.83 2.17 -14.67
C GLY A 137 -1.93 2.40 -13.16
N LEU A 138 -1.94 3.67 -12.76
CA LEU A 138 -2.06 4.13 -11.37
C LEU A 138 -3.37 4.89 -11.12
N SER A 139 -4.34 4.80 -12.03
CA SER A 139 -5.69 5.29 -11.75
C SER A 139 -6.34 4.46 -10.62
N PRO A 140 -7.32 5.00 -9.89
CA PRO A 140 -8.03 4.24 -8.86
C PRO A 140 -8.60 2.90 -9.36
N ASP A 141 -9.08 2.86 -10.61
CA ASP A 141 -9.63 1.63 -11.22
C ASP A 141 -8.53 0.62 -11.58
N ASP A 142 -7.38 1.10 -12.06
CA ASP A 142 -6.24 0.23 -12.38
C ASP A 142 -5.68 -0.41 -11.11
N ILE A 143 -5.51 0.39 -10.05
CA ILE A 143 -5.02 -0.08 -8.75
C ILE A 143 -6.00 -1.12 -8.17
N HIS A 144 -7.31 -0.82 -8.18
CA HIS A 144 -8.34 -1.75 -7.71
C HIS A 144 -8.28 -3.08 -8.46
N ARG A 145 -8.30 -3.05 -9.79
CA ARG A 145 -8.24 -4.24 -10.65
C ARG A 145 -6.97 -5.06 -10.39
N ARG A 146 -5.84 -4.40 -10.24
CA ARG A 146 -4.53 -5.02 -10.02
C ARG A 146 -4.45 -5.71 -8.66
N VAL A 147 -4.87 -5.05 -7.59
CA VAL A 147 -4.91 -5.63 -6.24
C VAL A 147 -5.87 -6.81 -6.16
N LEU A 148 -7.07 -6.66 -6.75
CA LEU A 148 -8.07 -7.72 -6.79
C LEU A 148 -7.59 -8.94 -7.58
N ALA A 149 -6.96 -8.74 -8.73
CA ALA A 149 -6.39 -9.83 -9.52
C ALA A 149 -5.31 -10.58 -8.73
N ARG A 150 -4.41 -9.86 -8.05
CA ARG A 150 -3.38 -10.48 -7.20
C ARG A 150 -3.99 -11.29 -6.06
N TRP A 151 -5.00 -10.74 -5.38
CA TRP A 151 -5.74 -11.45 -4.34
C TRP A 151 -6.38 -12.74 -4.85
N ARG A 152 -7.08 -12.68 -5.97
CA ARG A 152 -7.76 -13.85 -6.57
C ARG A 152 -6.76 -14.94 -6.97
N ASN A 153 -5.61 -14.58 -7.55
CA ASN A 153 -4.56 -15.52 -7.91
C ASN A 153 -4.00 -16.25 -6.69
N LEU A 154 -3.70 -15.56 -5.60
CA LEU A 154 -3.24 -16.17 -4.37
C LEU A 154 -4.25 -17.15 -3.78
N ARG A 155 -5.55 -16.83 -3.86
CA ARG A 155 -6.60 -17.72 -3.39
C ARG A 155 -6.73 -18.97 -4.25
N ALA A 156 -6.56 -18.84 -5.57
CA ALA A 156 -6.57 -19.98 -6.49
C ALA A 156 -5.37 -20.91 -6.25
N GLU A 157 -4.18 -20.36 -6.00
CA GLU A 157 -2.96 -21.12 -5.70
C GLU A 157 -3.04 -21.86 -4.33
N SER A 158 -3.86 -21.35 -3.40
CA SER A 158 -4.04 -21.91 -2.06
C SER A 158 -5.06 -23.05 -1.99
N VAL A 159 -5.81 -23.31 -3.06
CA VAL A 159 -6.77 -24.46 -3.13
C VAL A 159 -6.02 -25.65 -3.71
N PRO A 160 -5.80 -26.74 -2.94
CA PRO A 160 -5.19 -27.95 -3.47
C PRO A 160 -6.01 -28.44 -4.67
N ALA A 161 -5.34 -28.84 -5.74
CA ALA A 161 -5.99 -29.54 -6.85
C ALA A 161 -6.69 -30.77 -6.25
N ALA A 162 -8.01 -30.84 -6.40
CA ALA A 162 -8.78 -32.02 -6.01
C ALA A 162 -8.25 -33.20 -6.85
N THR A 163 -7.57 -34.12 -6.19
CA THR A 163 -7.10 -35.40 -6.73
C THR A 163 -8.26 -36.38 -6.85
#